data_e72ba103f49408818f5683b9eb1e61ee
#
_entry.id   e72ba103f49408818f5683b9eb1e61ee
#
_cell.length_a   1.000
_cell.length_b   1.000
_cell.length_c   1.000
_cell.angle_alpha   90.00
_cell.angle_beta   90.00
_cell.angle_gamma   90.00
#
_symmetry.space_group_name_H-M   'P 1'
#
loop_
_entity.id
_entity.type
_entity.pdbx_description
1 polymer ?
#
loop_
_entity_poly.entity_id
_entity_poly.type
_entity_poly.pdbx_seq_one_letter_code
_entity_poly.pdbx_strand_id
1 'polypeptide(L)'
;MIRFVDWNDKRRPYPLSWEEQDLLFQQMPKHLATLALFKVNTGLREQEVCGLRWQQEQVLPSLGTSVFVIPESEIKNKEDRLVVLNSIASSIIEAQRGSHPVWVFPQRGKRITKIYNSAWKRARDKAAAKFEETFEVECPYGFANIRVHDLKHTFGRRLRAAGVPLETRKALLGHKNGDITTHYSAVEITELLEAAERVCLRTVNGHGLVLIRGGFLPKPPQISQRRPVLVLEGERK
;
A
#
# COMPACT_ATOMS: atom_id res chain seq x y z
N MET A 1 -36.63 5.84 -25.26
CA MET A 1 -36.08 6.55 -24.10
C MET A 1 -34.78 5.88 -23.72
N ILE A 2 -33.62 6.43 -24.15
CA ILE A 2 -32.28 5.85 -23.86
C ILE A 2 -31.93 6.25 -22.45
N ARG A 3 -31.86 5.30 -21.50
CA ARG A 3 -31.30 5.54 -20.18
C ARG A 3 -29.78 5.64 -20.32
N PHE A 4 -29.25 6.83 -20.13
CA PHE A 4 -27.82 7.01 -19.89
C PHE A 4 -27.49 6.33 -18.56
N VAL A 5 -26.74 5.24 -18.64
CA VAL A 5 -26.16 4.61 -17.44
C VAL A 5 -25.08 5.57 -16.96
N ASP A 6 -25.26 6.11 -15.79
CA ASP A 6 -24.28 7.02 -15.17
C ASP A 6 -23.02 6.22 -14.83
N TRP A 7 -21.99 6.30 -15.69
CA TRP A 7 -20.70 5.62 -15.58
C TRP A 7 -19.84 6.15 -14.43
N ASN A 8 -20.41 6.90 -13.51
CA ASN A 8 -19.72 7.56 -12.41
C ASN A 8 -19.61 6.71 -11.14
N ASP A 9 -19.86 5.40 -11.23
CA ASP A 9 -19.61 4.44 -10.14
C ASP A 9 -18.10 4.15 -10.01
N LYS A 10 -17.32 5.20 -9.80
CA LYS A 10 -15.90 5.09 -9.43
C LYS A 10 -15.84 4.57 -8.00
N ARG A 11 -15.79 3.26 -7.85
CA ARG A 11 -15.52 2.65 -6.56
C ARG A 11 -14.38 3.40 -5.86
N ARG A 12 -14.64 3.85 -4.63
CA ARG A 12 -13.61 4.50 -3.79
C ARG A 12 -12.43 3.56 -3.57
N PRO A 13 -11.18 4.06 -3.55
CA PRO A 13 -10.02 3.29 -3.16
C PRO A 13 -10.19 2.66 -1.79
N TYR A 14 -9.67 1.45 -1.62
CA TYR A 14 -9.68 0.74 -0.35
C TYR A 14 -8.22 0.48 0.12
N PRO A 15 -7.61 1.37 0.91
CA PRO A 15 -6.29 1.12 1.49
C PRO A 15 -6.38 0.03 2.55
N LEU A 16 -5.51 -0.96 2.47
CA LEU A 16 -5.43 -2.07 3.41
C LEU A 16 -4.95 -1.64 4.80
N SER A 17 -5.52 -2.23 5.84
CA SER A 17 -4.89 -2.31 7.16
C SER A 17 -3.66 -3.24 7.10
N TRP A 18 -2.91 -3.35 8.20
CA TRP A 18 -1.79 -4.30 8.27
C TRP A 18 -2.29 -5.74 8.36
N GLU A 19 -3.34 -5.97 9.13
CA GLU A 19 -3.98 -7.27 9.32
C GLU A 19 -4.58 -7.78 8.01
N GLU A 20 -5.31 -6.93 7.29
CA GLU A 20 -5.86 -7.25 5.97
C GLU A 20 -4.77 -7.56 4.95
N GLN A 21 -3.65 -6.83 4.98
CA GLN A 21 -2.51 -7.11 4.12
C GLN A 21 -1.91 -8.48 4.44
N ASP A 22 -1.70 -8.79 5.70
CA ASP A 22 -1.13 -10.07 6.12
C ASP A 22 -2.04 -11.24 5.71
N LEU A 23 -3.34 -11.13 5.96
CA LEU A 23 -4.32 -12.13 5.52
C LEU A 23 -4.29 -12.34 4.01
N LEU A 24 -4.28 -11.24 3.24
CA LEU A 24 -4.29 -11.31 1.77
C LEU A 24 -3.01 -11.94 1.23
N PHE A 25 -1.84 -11.52 1.73
CA PHE A 25 -0.54 -11.96 1.19
C PHE A 25 -0.23 -13.40 1.55
N GLN A 26 -0.68 -13.89 2.71
CA GLN A 26 -0.58 -15.30 3.10
C GLN A 26 -1.35 -16.25 2.16
N GLN A 27 -2.42 -15.78 1.53
CA GLN A 27 -3.19 -16.58 0.57
C GLN A 27 -2.62 -16.57 -0.85
N MET A 28 -1.60 -15.74 -1.11
CA MET A 28 -1.00 -15.63 -2.45
C MET A 28 0.10 -16.65 -2.69
N PRO A 29 0.28 -17.15 -3.93
CA PRO A 29 1.51 -17.81 -4.33
C PRO A 29 2.72 -16.87 -4.12
N LYS A 30 3.87 -17.42 -3.75
CA LYS A 30 5.09 -16.66 -3.39
C LYS A 30 5.42 -15.53 -4.38
N HIS A 31 5.46 -15.82 -5.67
CA HIS A 31 5.78 -14.81 -6.70
C HIS A 31 4.79 -13.65 -6.73
N LEU A 32 3.51 -13.91 -6.47
CA LEU A 32 2.47 -12.89 -6.45
C LEU A 32 2.53 -12.06 -5.16
N ALA A 33 2.76 -12.72 -4.02
CA ALA A 33 2.97 -12.05 -2.73
C ALA A 33 4.19 -11.12 -2.78
N THR A 34 5.29 -11.55 -3.39
CA THR A 34 6.51 -10.73 -3.58
C THR A 34 6.22 -9.48 -4.40
N LEU A 35 5.51 -9.62 -5.53
CA LEU A 35 5.08 -8.47 -6.35
C LEU A 35 4.15 -7.52 -5.60
N ALA A 36 3.19 -8.07 -4.87
CA ALA A 36 2.23 -7.28 -4.08
C ALA A 36 2.95 -6.53 -2.94
N LEU A 37 3.91 -7.19 -2.27
CA LEU A 37 4.70 -6.58 -1.20
C LEU A 37 5.63 -5.48 -1.74
N PHE A 38 6.26 -5.69 -2.89
CA PHE A 38 7.06 -4.64 -3.54
C PHE A 38 6.18 -3.45 -3.94
N LYS A 39 5.03 -3.72 -4.55
CA LYS A 39 4.09 -2.67 -4.97
C LYS A 39 3.55 -1.84 -3.81
N VAL A 40 3.22 -2.45 -2.67
CA VAL A 40 2.72 -1.73 -1.49
C VAL A 40 3.79 -0.91 -0.78
N ASN A 41 5.08 -1.16 -1.09
CA ASN A 41 6.22 -0.43 -0.54
C ASN A 41 6.84 0.59 -1.51
N THR A 42 6.42 0.63 -2.78
CA THR A 42 6.95 1.54 -3.80
C THR A 42 5.89 2.40 -4.48
N GLY A 43 4.62 2.06 -4.31
CA GLY A 43 3.51 2.78 -4.96
C GLY A 43 3.48 2.68 -6.49
N LEU A 44 4.20 1.74 -7.09
CA LEU A 44 4.21 1.50 -8.53
C LEU A 44 2.84 1.07 -9.05
N ARG A 45 2.55 1.41 -10.32
CA ARG A 45 1.40 0.86 -11.03
C ARG A 45 1.65 -0.60 -11.41
N GLU A 46 0.58 -1.34 -11.69
CA GLU A 46 0.69 -2.78 -12.03
C GLU A 46 1.66 -3.03 -13.19
N GLN A 47 1.54 -2.26 -14.28
CA GLN A 47 2.41 -2.43 -15.43
C GLN A 47 3.86 -2.00 -15.19
N GLU A 48 4.07 -1.01 -14.33
CA GLU A 48 5.39 -0.56 -13.92
C GLU A 48 6.13 -1.66 -13.16
N VAL A 49 5.49 -2.29 -12.18
CA VAL A 49 6.13 -3.38 -11.42
C VAL A 49 6.30 -4.64 -12.25
N CYS A 50 5.32 -5.00 -13.09
CA CYS A 50 5.42 -6.16 -13.98
C CYS A 50 6.47 -5.99 -15.09
N GLY A 51 6.78 -4.75 -15.46
CA GLY A 51 7.74 -4.40 -16.50
C GLY A 51 9.12 -4.00 -15.98
N LEU A 52 9.37 -4.07 -14.66
CA LEU A 52 10.62 -3.60 -14.08
C LEU A 52 11.80 -4.45 -14.53
N ARG A 53 12.89 -3.78 -14.98
CA ARG A 53 14.08 -4.41 -15.56
C ARG A 53 15.33 -3.98 -14.81
N TRP A 54 16.32 -4.87 -14.77
CA TRP A 54 17.62 -4.59 -14.14
C TRP A 54 18.34 -3.41 -14.78
N GLN A 55 18.23 -3.21 -16.09
CA GLN A 55 18.83 -2.06 -16.78
C GLN A 55 18.29 -0.69 -16.33
N GLN A 56 17.16 -0.65 -15.61
CA GLN A 56 16.58 0.56 -15.05
C GLN A 56 17.10 0.86 -13.65
N GLU A 57 17.90 -0.05 -13.07
CA GLU A 57 18.52 0.16 -11.77
C GLU A 57 19.73 1.09 -11.89
N GLN A 58 19.80 2.05 -10.99
CA GLN A 58 20.94 2.94 -10.81
C GLN A 58 21.46 2.78 -9.40
N VAL A 59 22.69 2.31 -9.28
CA VAL A 59 23.37 2.17 -7.99
C VAL A 59 23.83 3.55 -7.53
N LEU A 60 23.60 3.88 -6.28
CA LEU A 60 24.00 5.13 -5.62
C LEU A 60 24.98 4.81 -4.50
N PRO A 61 26.29 4.66 -4.80
CA PRO A 61 27.29 4.21 -3.82
C PRO A 61 27.40 5.15 -2.62
N SER A 62 27.25 6.47 -2.84
CA SER A 62 27.28 7.48 -1.78
C SER A 62 26.13 7.36 -0.76
N LEU A 63 25.02 6.71 -1.15
CA LEU A 63 23.86 6.48 -0.29
C LEU A 63 23.73 5.02 0.15
N GLY A 64 24.65 4.15 -0.28
CA GLY A 64 24.63 2.71 0.04
C GLY A 64 23.38 1.97 -0.45
N THR A 65 22.73 2.47 -1.52
CA THR A 65 21.47 1.92 -2.04
C THR A 65 21.41 1.99 -3.56
N SER A 66 20.31 1.52 -4.14
CA SER A 66 19.97 1.73 -5.54
C SER A 66 18.55 2.30 -5.69
N VAL A 67 18.30 2.87 -6.84
CA VAL A 67 16.98 3.34 -7.26
C VAL A 67 16.65 2.79 -8.64
N PHE A 68 15.39 2.80 -9.05
CA PHE A 68 15.03 2.48 -10.43
C PHE A 68 14.52 3.74 -11.12
N VAL A 69 14.94 3.94 -12.38
CA VAL A 69 14.43 5.00 -13.25
C VAL A 69 13.69 4.34 -14.41
N ILE A 70 12.37 4.46 -14.41
CA ILE A 70 11.54 3.94 -15.49
C ILE A 70 11.31 5.08 -16.48
N PRO A 71 11.72 4.92 -17.76
CA PRO A 71 11.67 5.99 -18.72
C PRO A 71 10.22 6.39 -19.09
N GLU A 72 10.03 7.63 -19.47
CA GLU A 72 8.73 8.24 -19.84
C GLU A 72 7.97 7.44 -20.91
N SER A 73 8.69 6.81 -21.84
CA SER A 73 8.10 5.99 -22.91
C SER A 73 7.33 4.76 -22.38
N GLU A 74 7.59 4.34 -21.15
CA GLU A 74 6.96 3.19 -20.49
C GLU A 74 5.92 3.63 -19.44
N ILE A 75 5.75 4.92 -19.22
CA ILE A 75 4.89 5.49 -18.18
C ILE A 75 3.69 6.21 -18.79
N LYS A 76 2.51 5.94 -18.21
CA LYS A 76 1.27 6.60 -18.66
C LYS A 76 1.33 8.14 -18.60
N ASN A 77 2.09 8.71 -17.70
CA ASN A 77 2.17 10.15 -17.46
C ASN A 77 3.18 10.86 -18.40
N LYS A 78 3.98 10.12 -19.19
CA LYS A 78 5.03 10.63 -20.07
C LYS A 78 6.07 11.50 -19.33
N GLU A 79 6.50 11.06 -18.18
CA GLU A 79 7.58 11.65 -17.38
C GLU A 79 8.38 10.49 -16.76
N ASP A 80 9.70 10.61 -16.67
CA ASP A 80 10.54 9.61 -16.05
C ASP A 80 10.09 9.34 -14.61
N ARG A 81 10.08 8.08 -14.20
CA ARG A 81 9.65 7.66 -12.89
C ARG A 81 10.82 7.23 -12.04
N LEU A 82 11.20 8.04 -11.08
CA LEU A 82 12.11 7.62 -10.02
C LEU A 82 11.36 6.71 -9.02
N VAL A 83 11.96 5.58 -8.71
CA VAL A 83 11.47 4.61 -7.73
C VAL A 83 12.54 4.43 -6.67
N VAL A 84 12.33 4.99 -5.50
CA VAL A 84 13.20 4.76 -4.34
C VAL A 84 12.78 3.48 -3.61
N LEU A 85 13.74 2.83 -2.99
CA LEU A 85 13.56 1.56 -2.30
C LEU A 85 13.68 1.78 -0.80
N ASN A 86 12.59 1.56 -0.05
CA ASN A 86 12.69 1.41 1.39
C ASN A 86 13.32 0.07 1.75
N SER A 87 13.63 -0.18 3.01
CA SER A 87 14.30 -1.40 3.48
C SER A 87 13.61 -2.70 3.03
N ILE A 88 12.28 -2.74 3.04
CA ILE A 88 11.50 -3.90 2.57
C ILE A 88 11.64 -4.08 1.06
N ALA A 89 11.49 -3.00 0.28
CA ALA A 89 11.63 -3.07 -1.16
C ALA A 89 13.06 -3.45 -1.58
N SER A 90 14.09 -2.91 -0.91
CA SER A 90 15.49 -3.27 -1.12
C SER A 90 15.74 -4.76 -0.87
N SER A 91 15.25 -5.30 0.24
CA SER A 91 15.37 -6.74 0.55
C SER A 91 14.72 -7.62 -0.52
N ILE A 92 13.59 -7.18 -1.08
CA ILE A 92 12.93 -7.89 -2.17
C ILE A 92 13.80 -7.86 -3.44
N ILE A 93 14.37 -6.71 -3.80
CA ILE A 93 15.26 -6.58 -4.97
C ILE A 93 16.46 -7.50 -4.83
N GLU A 94 17.13 -7.49 -3.68
CA GLU A 94 18.26 -8.37 -3.41
C GLU A 94 17.88 -9.86 -3.55
N ALA A 95 16.74 -10.26 -3.04
CA ALA A 95 16.24 -11.63 -3.17
C ALA A 95 15.88 -12.04 -4.60
N GLN A 96 15.71 -11.09 -5.52
CA GLN A 96 15.45 -11.36 -6.94
C GLN A 96 16.71 -11.39 -7.80
N ARG A 97 17.87 -10.94 -7.28
CA ARG A 97 19.11 -10.91 -8.05
C ARG A 97 19.49 -12.31 -8.56
N GLY A 98 19.93 -12.35 -9.81
CA GLY A 98 20.32 -13.60 -10.48
C GLY A 98 19.15 -14.49 -10.95
N SER A 99 17.89 -14.15 -10.62
CA SER A 99 16.74 -14.97 -11.01
C SER A 99 16.41 -14.89 -12.51
N HIS A 100 16.77 -13.77 -13.17
CA HIS A 100 16.56 -13.55 -14.61
C HIS A 100 17.47 -12.43 -15.12
N PRO A 101 18.02 -12.50 -16.34
CA PRO A 101 18.95 -11.51 -16.85
C PRO A 101 18.32 -10.15 -17.17
N VAL A 102 17.00 -10.09 -17.41
CA VAL A 102 16.31 -8.86 -17.84
C VAL A 102 15.29 -8.39 -16.82
N TRP A 103 14.39 -9.25 -16.39
CA TRP A 103 13.25 -8.89 -15.57
C TRP A 103 13.52 -9.06 -14.08
N VAL A 104 13.16 -8.05 -13.30
CA VAL A 104 13.29 -8.11 -11.83
C VAL A 104 12.30 -9.15 -11.25
N PHE A 105 11.11 -9.22 -11.80
CA PHE A 105 10.05 -10.14 -11.34
C PHE A 105 9.64 -11.11 -12.46
N PRO A 106 10.45 -12.15 -12.73
CA PRO A 106 10.10 -13.17 -13.69
C PRO A 106 9.16 -14.21 -13.08
N GLN A 107 8.38 -14.90 -13.93
CA GLN A 107 7.69 -16.13 -13.57
C GLN A 107 7.95 -17.18 -14.64
N ARG A 108 8.50 -18.34 -14.25
CA ARG A 108 8.85 -19.42 -15.19
C ARG A 108 9.71 -18.92 -16.36
N GLY A 109 10.70 -18.07 -16.06
CA GLY A 109 11.60 -17.48 -17.06
C GLY A 109 10.96 -16.47 -18.01
N LYS A 110 9.75 -15.96 -17.71
CA LYS A 110 9.05 -14.98 -18.56
C LYS A 110 8.60 -13.77 -17.75
N ARG A 111 8.42 -12.64 -18.44
CA ARG A 111 7.81 -11.43 -17.87
C ARG A 111 6.40 -11.74 -17.33
N ILE A 112 6.10 -11.29 -16.13
CA ILE A 112 4.72 -11.21 -15.63
C ILE A 112 4.04 -10.03 -16.30
N THR A 113 2.91 -10.23 -16.93
CA THR A 113 2.18 -9.18 -17.64
C THR A 113 1.04 -8.60 -16.81
N LYS A 114 0.58 -9.35 -15.78
CA LYS A 114 -0.62 -9.00 -15.02
C LYS A 114 -0.61 -9.62 -13.63
N ILE A 115 -0.80 -8.80 -12.59
CA ILE A 115 -1.00 -9.24 -11.21
C ILE A 115 -2.47 -9.65 -11.01
N TYR A 116 -3.42 -8.86 -11.54
CA TYR A 116 -4.84 -9.15 -11.45
C TYR A 116 -5.25 -10.34 -12.33
N ASN A 117 -5.10 -11.53 -11.80
CA ASN A 117 -5.36 -12.81 -12.47
C ASN A 117 -6.21 -13.75 -11.58
N SER A 118 -6.40 -15.00 -12.03
CA SER A 118 -7.15 -16.00 -11.26
C SER A 118 -6.55 -16.31 -9.88
N ALA A 119 -5.21 -16.26 -9.76
CA ALA A 119 -4.54 -16.47 -8.47
C ALA A 119 -4.81 -15.32 -7.50
N TRP A 120 -4.78 -14.08 -7.98
CA TRP A 120 -5.19 -12.91 -7.18
C TRP A 120 -6.63 -13.03 -6.69
N LYS A 121 -7.57 -13.37 -7.59
CA LYS A 121 -8.99 -13.50 -7.22
C LYS A 121 -9.18 -14.57 -6.16
N ARG A 122 -8.60 -15.77 -6.35
CA ARG A 122 -8.67 -16.85 -5.35
C ARG A 122 -8.04 -16.46 -4.01
N ALA A 123 -6.89 -15.76 -4.02
CA ALA A 123 -6.27 -15.29 -2.79
C ALA A 123 -7.15 -14.29 -2.06
N ARG A 124 -7.76 -13.36 -2.80
CA ARG A 124 -8.70 -12.40 -2.25
C ARG A 124 -9.92 -13.06 -1.61
N ASP A 125 -10.54 -14.02 -2.30
CA ASP A 125 -11.73 -14.72 -1.82
C ASP A 125 -11.41 -15.53 -0.56
N LYS A 126 -10.24 -16.21 -0.52
CA LYS A 126 -9.75 -16.90 0.68
C LYS A 126 -9.42 -15.95 1.83
N ALA A 127 -8.84 -14.79 1.53
CA ALA A 127 -8.53 -13.79 2.55
C ALA A 127 -9.79 -13.19 3.17
N ALA A 128 -10.85 -12.99 2.36
CA ALA A 128 -12.15 -12.54 2.87
C ALA A 128 -12.76 -13.55 3.83
N ALA A 129 -12.79 -14.84 3.45
CA ALA A 129 -13.28 -15.91 4.35
C ALA A 129 -12.43 -16.02 5.63
N LYS A 130 -11.09 -15.90 5.52
CA LYS A 130 -10.20 -15.93 6.68
C LYS A 130 -10.37 -14.72 7.60
N PHE A 131 -10.73 -13.56 7.03
CA PHE A 131 -11.06 -12.37 7.80
C PHE A 131 -12.28 -12.62 8.69
N GLU A 132 -13.38 -13.15 8.12
CA GLU A 132 -14.60 -13.49 8.87
C GLU A 132 -14.34 -14.51 9.97
N GLU A 133 -13.55 -15.55 9.67
CA GLU A 133 -13.14 -16.56 10.66
C GLU A 133 -12.29 -15.98 11.80
N THR A 134 -11.39 -15.03 11.46
CA THR A 134 -10.41 -14.50 12.44
C THR A 134 -11.01 -13.44 13.34
N PHE A 135 -11.90 -12.59 12.80
CA PHE A 135 -12.44 -11.43 13.52
C PHE A 135 -13.89 -11.61 13.94
N GLU A 136 -14.54 -12.71 13.56
CA GLU A 136 -15.94 -13.04 13.87
C GLU A 136 -16.93 -11.93 13.45
N VAL A 137 -16.59 -11.20 12.38
CA VAL A 137 -17.42 -10.13 11.80
C VAL A 137 -17.46 -10.25 10.27
N GLU A 138 -18.49 -9.71 9.66
CA GLU A 138 -18.62 -9.67 8.20
C GLU A 138 -17.42 -8.98 7.55
N CYS A 139 -16.87 -9.58 6.49
CA CYS A 139 -15.75 -9.04 5.74
C CYS A 139 -16.15 -7.70 5.07
N PRO A 140 -15.37 -6.62 5.27
CA PRO A 140 -15.66 -5.36 4.63
C PRO A 140 -15.74 -5.51 3.10
N TYR A 141 -16.80 -4.98 2.48
CA TYR A 141 -16.98 -5.04 1.02
C TYR A 141 -15.74 -4.58 0.24
N GLY A 142 -15.04 -3.56 0.75
CA GLY A 142 -13.81 -3.05 0.14
C GLY A 142 -12.68 -4.07 0.14
N PHE A 143 -12.50 -4.83 1.23
CA PHE A 143 -11.50 -5.89 1.34
C PHE A 143 -11.89 -7.10 0.50
N ALA A 144 -13.12 -7.58 0.61
CA ALA A 144 -13.64 -8.69 -0.21
C ALA A 144 -13.52 -8.42 -1.72
N ASN A 145 -13.45 -7.14 -2.12
CA ASN A 145 -13.31 -6.71 -3.50
C ASN A 145 -11.99 -5.96 -3.79
N ILE A 146 -10.93 -6.21 -3.02
CA ILE A 146 -9.65 -5.51 -3.16
C ILE A 146 -9.07 -5.63 -4.56
N ARG A 147 -8.55 -4.53 -5.10
CA ARG A 147 -7.92 -4.46 -6.42
C ARG A 147 -6.40 -4.29 -6.28
N VAL A 148 -5.67 -4.72 -7.28
CA VAL A 148 -4.20 -4.51 -7.34
C VAL A 148 -3.82 -3.04 -7.22
N HIS A 149 -4.66 -2.12 -7.72
CA HIS A 149 -4.41 -0.68 -7.62
C HIS A 149 -4.57 -0.14 -6.19
N ASP A 150 -5.36 -0.79 -5.35
CA ASP A 150 -5.54 -0.40 -3.96
C ASP A 150 -4.23 -0.55 -3.13
N LEU A 151 -3.28 -1.39 -3.57
CA LEU A 151 -1.93 -1.47 -2.97
C LEU A 151 -1.16 -0.14 -3.11
N LYS A 152 -1.30 0.55 -4.25
CA LYS A 152 -0.73 1.89 -4.44
C LYS A 152 -1.41 2.91 -3.52
N HIS A 153 -2.73 2.81 -3.36
CA HIS A 153 -3.48 3.66 -2.42
C HIS A 153 -3.08 3.36 -0.96
N THR A 154 -2.79 2.10 -0.64
CA THR A 154 -2.26 1.70 0.68
C THR A 154 -0.94 2.39 0.98
N PHE A 155 0.01 2.37 0.03
CA PHE A 155 1.28 3.09 0.16
C PHE A 155 1.05 4.59 0.40
N GLY A 156 0.27 5.24 -0.46
CA GLY A 156 -0.03 6.66 -0.33
C GLY A 156 -0.74 7.01 0.99
N ARG A 157 -1.60 6.13 1.49
CA ARG A 157 -2.26 6.31 2.78
C ARG A 157 -1.28 6.20 3.95
N ARG A 158 -0.36 5.24 3.90
CA ARG A 158 0.70 5.05 4.91
C ARG A 158 1.67 6.23 4.94
N LEU A 159 2.10 6.73 3.78
CA LEU A 159 2.88 7.96 3.70
C LEU A 159 2.17 9.15 4.36
N ARG A 160 0.87 9.30 4.12
CA ARG A 160 0.08 10.35 4.78
C ARG A 160 0.00 10.15 6.28
N ALA A 161 -0.24 8.94 6.75
CA ALA A 161 -0.32 8.61 8.17
C ALA A 161 1.04 8.84 8.87
N ALA A 162 2.15 8.62 8.16
CA ALA A 162 3.51 8.88 8.64
C ALA A 162 3.92 10.37 8.56
N GLY A 163 2.99 11.28 8.25
CA GLY A 163 3.24 12.73 8.20
C GLY A 163 4.09 13.19 7.01
N VAL A 164 4.26 12.38 5.96
CA VAL A 164 5.04 12.77 4.78
C VAL A 164 4.36 13.92 4.04
N PRO A 165 5.08 15.02 3.71
CA PRO A 165 4.55 16.17 3.00
C PRO A 165 3.86 15.81 1.67
N LEU A 166 2.91 16.63 1.23
CA LEU A 166 2.12 16.33 0.02
C LEU A 166 2.98 16.22 -1.24
N GLU A 167 3.97 17.11 -1.40
CA GLU A 167 4.83 17.12 -2.59
C GLU A 167 5.72 15.86 -2.62
N THR A 168 6.36 15.52 -1.51
CA THR A 168 7.14 14.28 -1.35
C THR A 168 6.28 13.04 -1.64
N ARG A 169 4.99 13.03 -1.18
CA ARG A 169 4.05 11.95 -1.51
C ARG A 169 3.71 11.90 -3.00
N LYS A 170 3.55 13.04 -3.67
CA LYS A 170 3.31 13.09 -5.11
C LYS A 170 4.51 12.50 -5.87
N ALA A 171 5.73 12.88 -5.51
CA ALA A 171 6.96 12.34 -6.09
C ALA A 171 7.02 10.82 -5.90
N LEU A 172 6.88 10.33 -4.66
CA LEU A 172 6.87 8.89 -4.35
C LEU A 172 5.77 8.11 -5.07
N LEU A 173 4.61 8.70 -5.31
CA LEU A 173 3.50 8.07 -6.03
C LEU A 173 3.59 8.25 -7.56
N GLY A 174 4.53 9.06 -8.08
CA GLY A 174 4.64 9.40 -9.50
C GLY A 174 3.36 10.03 -10.02
N HIS A 175 2.86 11.01 -9.30
CA HIS A 175 1.82 11.89 -9.80
C HIS A 175 2.49 13.01 -10.60
N LYS A 176 1.83 13.51 -11.66
CA LYS A 176 2.32 14.68 -12.39
C LYS A 176 2.51 15.84 -11.40
N ASN A 177 3.73 16.35 -11.36
CA ASN A 177 4.01 17.65 -10.77
C ASN A 177 4.35 18.56 -11.96
N GLY A 178 3.63 19.66 -12.10
CA GLY A 178 3.74 20.54 -13.25
C GLY A 178 5.10 21.23 -13.45
N ASP A 179 6.08 21.01 -12.55
CA ASP A 179 7.36 21.70 -12.48
C ASP A 179 8.56 20.81 -12.10
N ILE A 180 8.57 19.54 -12.40
CA ILE A 180 9.73 18.72 -12.02
C ILE A 180 10.75 18.69 -13.15
N THR A 181 11.88 19.38 -12.92
CA THR A 181 13.16 19.03 -13.52
C THR A 181 13.44 17.54 -13.32
N THR A 182 13.74 16.83 -14.41
CA THR A 182 14.05 15.39 -14.45
C THR A 182 15.34 15.01 -13.73
N HIS A 183 15.99 15.95 -13.04
CA HIS A 183 17.24 15.77 -12.32
C HIS A 183 16.99 15.88 -10.80
N TYR A 184 17.00 14.74 -10.14
CA TYR A 184 17.00 14.70 -8.68
C TYR A 184 18.41 14.87 -8.14
N SER A 185 18.61 15.80 -7.21
CA SER A 185 19.84 15.90 -6.45
C SER A 185 19.96 14.74 -5.44
N ALA A 186 21.19 14.45 -4.99
CA ALA A 186 21.39 13.44 -3.95
C ALA A 186 20.63 13.76 -2.65
N VAL A 187 20.46 15.03 -2.33
CA VAL A 187 19.68 15.50 -1.17
C VAL A 187 18.20 15.16 -1.32
N GLU A 188 17.61 15.42 -2.49
CA GLU A 188 16.22 15.08 -2.77
C GLU A 188 15.97 13.57 -2.75
N ILE A 189 16.90 12.77 -3.27
CA ILE A 189 16.81 11.30 -3.20
C ILE A 189 16.86 10.84 -1.76
N THR A 190 17.73 11.42 -0.92
CA THR A 190 17.79 11.11 0.52
C THR A 190 16.47 11.40 1.22
N GLU A 191 15.88 12.57 0.97
CA GLU A 191 14.55 12.91 1.51
C GLU A 191 13.48 11.90 1.10
N LEU A 192 13.46 11.49 -0.18
CA LEU A 192 12.51 10.50 -0.68
C LEU A 192 12.72 9.12 -0.04
N LEU A 193 13.99 8.69 0.18
CA LEU A 193 14.33 7.44 0.84
C LEU A 193 13.85 7.44 2.30
N GLU A 194 14.17 8.49 3.05
CA GLU A 194 13.73 8.65 4.45
C GLU A 194 12.19 8.67 4.56
N ALA A 195 11.53 9.38 3.65
CA ALA A 195 10.07 9.42 3.61
C ALA A 195 9.46 8.05 3.28
N ALA A 196 10.07 7.30 2.35
CA ALA A 196 9.63 5.96 1.99
C ALA A 196 9.88 4.95 3.13
N GLU A 197 10.94 5.13 3.94
CA GLU A 197 11.24 4.26 5.07
C GLU A 197 10.20 4.38 6.19
N ARG A 198 9.61 5.55 6.39
CA ARG A 198 8.59 5.76 7.43
C ARG A 198 7.37 4.85 7.29
N VAL A 199 7.09 4.30 6.11
CA VAL A 199 5.96 3.36 5.92
C VAL A 199 6.29 1.91 6.30
N CYS A 200 7.58 1.59 6.54
CA CYS A 200 8.00 0.27 7.03
C CYS A 200 7.69 0.10 8.51
N LEU A 201 7.60 1.20 9.25
CA LEU A 201 7.31 1.18 10.67
C LEU A 201 5.83 0.82 10.88
N ARG A 202 5.58 -0.41 11.31
CA ARG A 202 4.28 -0.76 11.90
C ARG A 202 4.19 0.02 13.22
N THR A 203 3.49 1.14 13.22
CA THR A 203 3.18 1.82 14.48
C THR A 203 2.30 0.88 15.31
N VAL A 204 2.84 0.41 16.42
CA VAL A 204 2.18 -0.47 17.41
C VAL A 204 0.96 0.22 18.05
N ASN A 205 0.83 1.52 17.85
CA ASN A 205 -0.31 2.30 18.30
C ASN A 205 -1.47 2.07 17.33
N GLY A 206 -2.31 1.10 17.66
CA GLY A 206 -3.50 0.69 16.93
C GLY A 206 -4.59 1.75 16.80
N HIS A 207 -4.26 2.84 16.12
CA HIS A 207 -5.28 3.71 15.55
C HIS A 207 -5.62 3.13 14.19
N GLY A 208 -6.48 2.10 14.20
CA GLY A 208 -7.14 1.62 13.00
C GLY A 208 -7.64 2.82 12.24
N LEU A 209 -7.33 2.88 10.92
CA LEU A 209 -7.80 3.95 10.05
C LEU A 209 -9.33 3.94 10.08
N VAL A 210 -9.91 4.83 10.87
CA VAL A 210 -11.36 5.06 10.86
C VAL A 210 -11.70 5.69 9.52
N LEU A 211 -12.31 4.91 8.63
CA LEU A 211 -12.90 5.41 7.41
C LEU A 211 -14.15 6.20 7.82
N ILE A 212 -14.03 7.51 7.91
CA ILE A 212 -15.20 8.38 8.08
C ILE A 212 -15.99 8.30 6.76
N ARG A 213 -16.97 7.39 6.71
CA ARG A 213 -18.00 7.41 5.70
C ARG A 213 -18.90 8.58 6.03
N GLY A 214 -19.05 9.53 5.13
CA GLY A 214 -20.06 10.57 5.27
C GLY A 214 -21.46 9.91 5.37
N GLY A 215 -22.11 10.09 6.50
CA GLY A 215 -23.43 9.57 6.78
C GLY A 215 -23.44 8.64 8.00
N PHE A 216 -23.98 9.14 9.12
CA PHE A 216 -24.26 8.48 10.38
C PHE A 216 -23.05 7.94 11.17
N LEU A 217 -22.60 8.73 12.13
CA LEU A 217 -21.90 8.25 13.30
C LEU A 217 -22.91 7.45 14.15
N PRO A 218 -22.65 6.18 14.51
CA PRO A 218 -23.37 5.55 15.59
C PRO A 218 -23.10 6.35 16.86
N LYS A 219 -24.13 6.68 17.62
CA LYS A 219 -23.97 7.34 18.93
C LYS A 219 -23.01 6.50 19.78
N PRO A 220 -22.04 7.13 20.45
CA PRO A 220 -21.18 6.40 21.39
C PRO A 220 -22.06 5.73 22.46
N PRO A 221 -21.72 4.52 22.91
CA PRO A 221 -22.45 3.86 23.97
C PRO A 221 -22.47 4.79 25.20
N GLN A 222 -23.66 5.04 25.73
CA GLN A 222 -23.81 5.80 26.98
C GLN A 222 -23.18 4.99 28.10
N ILE A 223 -22.04 5.44 28.58
CA ILE A 223 -21.45 4.91 29.83
C ILE A 223 -22.40 5.36 30.95
N SER A 224 -23.18 4.44 31.44
CA SER A 224 -23.99 4.62 32.64
C SER A 224 -23.07 4.95 33.79
N GLN A 225 -23.05 6.22 34.19
CA GLN A 225 -22.41 6.62 35.44
C GLN A 225 -23.20 6.02 36.60
N ARG A 226 -22.78 4.85 37.07
CA ARG A 226 -23.20 4.39 38.39
C ARG A 226 -22.59 5.34 39.43
N ARG A 227 -23.48 6.12 40.07
CA ARG A 227 -23.10 6.93 41.23
C ARG A 227 -22.56 5.99 42.32
N PRO A 228 -21.44 6.33 42.96
CA PRO A 228 -21.00 5.58 44.13
C PRO A 228 -22.02 5.77 45.26
N VAL A 229 -22.52 4.66 45.78
CA VAL A 229 -23.34 4.66 46.99
C VAL A 229 -22.41 4.90 48.18
N LEU A 230 -22.53 6.03 48.82
CA LEU A 230 -21.87 6.33 50.10
C LEU A 230 -22.55 5.43 51.14
N VAL A 231 -21.84 4.44 51.66
CA VAL A 231 -22.20 3.71 52.86
C VAL A 231 -21.66 4.51 54.01
N LEU A 232 -22.57 5.15 54.78
CA LEU A 232 -22.26 5.72 56.09
C LEU A 232 -22.21 4.58 57.10
N GLU A 233 -21.04 4.24 57.58
CA GLU A 233 -20.91 3.39 58.80
C GLU A 233 -21.38 4.18 60.01
N GLY A 234 -22.46 3.70 60.61
CA GLY A 234 -22.96 4.22 61.87
C GLY A 234 -22.17 3.67 63.03
N GLU A 235 -21.70 4.57 63.89
CA GLU A 235 -21.14 4.22 65.20
C GLU A 235 -22.13 3.44 66.05
N ARG A 236 -21.62 2.41 66.71
CA ARG A 236 -22.29 1.76 67.85
C ARG A 236 -21.47 2.02 69.12
N LYS A 237 -22.20 2.52 70.09
CA LYS A 237 -21.82 2.44 71.49
C LYS A 237 -21.75 1.02 72.01
#